data_11111d202e9e7bef58f613b6d529faeb
#
_entry.id   11111d202e9e7bef58f613b6d529faeb
#
_cell.length_a   1.000
_cell.length_b   1.000
_cell.length_c   1.000
_cell.angle_alpha   90.00
_cell.angle_beta   90.00
_cell.angle_gamma   90.00
#
_symmetry.space_group_name_H-M   'P 1'
#
loop_
_entity.id
_entity.type
_entity.pdbx_description
1 polymer ?
#
loop_
_entity_poly.entity_id
_entity_poly.type
_entity_poly.pdbx_seq_one_letter_code
_entity_poly.pdbx_strand_id
1 'polypeptide(L)'
;IPRVLELRHVECESAGAYRAGLEPVADLETVRAWCEPLPDDVSAYAAILVMGGPMGANDGPTVPWIDDEVAFLRTAIDAGVPVWGACLGSQLLAKALGGRVWTGPEPELGVCTVELTDAGRADPVWSAVETTSVNVLQWHYDTFELPPGAQLLASSAAFPNQLFRVGKCYGVQFHLEVDTDLIAEWLAIPEYR
;
A
#
# COMPACT_ATOMS: atom_id res chain seq x y z
N ILE A 1 9.64 -4.03 22.39
CA ILE A 1 9.83 -3.74 20.94
C ILE A 1 8.43 -3.63 20.35
N PRO A 2 8.11 -2.56 19.59
CA PRO A 2 6.81 -2.40 18.97
C PRO A 2 6.57 -3.51 17.93
N ARG A 3 5.32 -3.98 17.80
CA ARG A 3 4.92 -4.95 16.79
C ARG A 3 4.34 -4.22 15.59
N VAL A 4 4.73 -4.64 14.39
CA VAL A 4 4.17 -4.16 13.13
C VAL A 4 3.52 -5.34 12.42
N LEU A 5 2.29 -5.19 11.97
CA LEU A 5 1.57 -6.20 11.20
C LEU A 5 1.84 -6.01 9.71
N GLU A 6 2.27 -7.07 9.03
CA GLU A 6 2.30 -7.17 7.57
C GLU A 6 1.09 -7.98 7.10
N LEU A 7 0.19 -7.37 6.35
CA LEU A 7 -0.88 -8.06 5.64
C LEU A 7 -0.41 -8.36 4.22
N ARG A 8 -0.27 -9.65 3.90
CA ARG A 8 0.22 -10.15 2.63
C ARG A 8 -0.91 -10.85 1.87
N HIS A 9 -1.04 -10.60 0.58
CA HIS A 9 -2.15 -11.09 -0.25
C HIS A 9 -1.74 -12.21 -1.21
N VAL A 10 -0.44 -12.37 -1.43
CA VAL A 10 0.19 -13.44 -2.20
C VAL A 10 1.61 -13.64 -1.70
N GLU A 11 2.15 -14.85 -1.81
CA GLU A 11 3.44 -15.18 -1.18
C GLU A 11 4.60 -14.31 -1.68
N CYS A 12 4.66 -14.00 -2.96
CA CYS A 12 5.76 -13.26 -3.58
C CYS A 12 5.74 -11.75 -3.31
N GLU A 13 4.61 -11.15 -2.92
CA GLU A 13 4.54 -9.71 -2.64
C GLU A 13 4.73 -9.44 -1.14
N SER A 14 5.95 -9.63 -0.67
CA SER A 14 6.37 -9.39 0.71
C SER A 14 6.71 -7.92 0.96
N ALA A 15 6.91 -7.56 2.24
CA ALA A 15 7.33 -6.22 2.64
C ALA A 15 8.74 -5.82 2.14
N GLY A 16 9.54 -6.75 1.58
CA GLY A 16 10.81 -6.44 0.93
C GLY A 16 11.68 -5.46 1.70
N ALA A 17 12.07 -4.34 1.05
CA ALA A 17 12.90 -3.31 1.67
C ALA A 17 12.25 -2.63 2.89
N TYR A 18 10.91 -2.59 3.00
CA TYR A 18 10.26 -2.10 4.23
C TYR A 18 10.61 -2.95 5.44
N ARG A 19 10.68 -4.28 5.27
CA ARG A 19 11.09 -5.21 6.33
C ARG A 19 12.49 -4.89 6.83
N ALA A 20 13.44 -4.72 5.91
CA ALA A 20 14.82 -4.42 6.27
C ALA A 20 14.94 -3.08 7.06
N GLY A 21 14.10 -2.10 6.75
CA GLY A 21 14.04 -0.83 7.49
C GLY A 21 13.38 -0.94 8.87
N LEU A 22 12.45 -1.89 9.05
CA LEU A 22 11.69 -2.05 10.29
C LEU A 22 12.34 -3.01 11.30
N GLU A 23 12.99 -4.08 10.85
CA GLU A 23 13.59 -5.11 11.72
C GLU A 23 14.52 -4.56 12.82
N PRO A 24 15.29 -3.47 12.62
CA PRO A 24 16.11 -2.89 13.69
C PRO A 24 15.30 -2.26 14.82
N VAL A 25 14.03 -1.90 14.59
CA VAL A 25 13.22 -1.08 15.51
C VAL A 25 11.87 -1.71 15.90
N ALA A 26 11.44 -2.76 15.21
CA ALA A 26 10.14 -3.40 15.41
C ALA A 26 10.18 -4.91 15.13
N ASP A 27 9.28 -5.65 15.77
CA ASP A 27 8.99 -7.04 15.42
C ASP A 27 7.91 -7.07 14.33
N LEU A 28 8.21 -7.68 13.19
CA LEU A 28 7.29 -7.79 12.07
C LEU A 28 6.56 -9.13 12.12
N GLU A 29 5.25 -9.08 12.31
CA GLU A 29 4.34 -10.23 12.22
C GLU A 29 3.65 -10.24 10.86
N THR A 30 3.72 -11.35 10.14
CA THR A 30 3.06 -11.50 8.84
C THR A 30 1.79 -12.32 8.99
N VAL A 31 0.70 -11.81 8.42
CA VAL A 31 -0.57 -12.53 8.24
C VAL A 31 -0.83 -12.68 6.74
N ARG A 32 -1.07 -13.90 6.31
CA ARG A 32 -1.43 -14.26 4.93
C ARG A 32 -2.95 -14.25 4.78
N ALA A 33 -3.49 -13.17 4.23
CA ALA A 33 -4.92 -12.93 4.18
C ALA A 33 -5.73 -14.04 3.48
N TRP A 34 -5.11 -14.79 2.58
CA TRP A 34 -5.79 -15.88 1.85
C TRP A 34 -5.95 -17.18 2.65
N CYS A 35 -5.27 -17.36 3.79
CA CYS A 35 -5.30 -18.62 4.55
C CYS A 35 -5.17 -18.46 6.08
N GLU A 36 -4.94 -17.26 6.58
CA GLU A 36 -4.81 -16.97 8.00
C GLU A 36 -5.88 -15.97 8.44
N PRO A 37 -6.42 -16.09 9.66
CA PRO A 37 -7.36 -15.11 10.18
C PRO A 37 -6.69 -13.77 10.46
N LEU A 38 -7.40 -12.69 10.24
CA LEU A 38 -6.97 -11.37 10.70
C LEU A 38 -6.95 -11.33 12.24
N PRO A 39 -6.04 -10.57 12.86
CA PRO A 39 -5.99 -10.42 14.31
C PRO A 39 -7.27 -9.79 14.87
N ASP A 40 -7.70 -10.25 16.03
CA ASP A 40 -8.89 -9.70 16.71
C ASP A 40 -8.64 -8.31 17.31
N ASP A 41 -7.40 -8.00 17.69
CA ASP A 41 -7.02 -6.76 18.37
C ASP A 41 -6.01 -5.94 17.54
N VAL A 42 -6.52 -4.93 16.84
CA VAL A 42 -5.70 -3.99 16.07
C VAL A 42 -4.78 -3.14 16.95
N SER A 43 -5.15 -2.91 18.22
CA SER A 43 -4.37 -2.06 19.13
C SER A 43 -3.08 -2.73 19.63
N ALA A 44 -2.91 -4.03 19.37
CA ALA A 44 -1.68 -4.76 19.64
C ALA A 44 -0.51 -4.35 18.72
N TYR A 45 -0.80 -3.58 17.66
CA TYR A 45 0.20 -3.19 16.65
C TYR A 45 0.48 -1.69 16.69
N ALA A 46 1.76 -1.35 16.59
CA ALA A 46 2.23 0.03 16.47
C ALA A 46 2.00 0.61 15.06
N ALA A 47 1.91 -0.25 14.05
CA ALA A 47 1.58 0.09 12.67
C ALA A 47 1.14 -1.17 11.88
N ILE A 48 0.50 -0.95 10.74
CA ILE A 48 0.08 -2.00 9.80
C ILE A 48 0.65 -1.67 8.43
N LEU A 49 1.34 -2.64 7.81
CA LEU A 49 1.72 -2.65 6.40
C LEU A 49 0.69 -3.47 5.62
N VAL A 50 0.14 -2.92 4.57
CA VAL A 50 -0.81 -3.59 3.67
C VAL A 50 -0.14 -3.68 2.30
N MET A 51 0.23 -4.89 1.92
CA MET A 51 1.06 -5.11 0.75
C MET A 51 0.25 -5.15 -0.56
N GLY A 52 0.94 -5.34 -1.67
CA GLY A 52 0.36 -5.52 -2.99
C GLY A 52 -0.27 -6.91 -3.20
N GLY A 53 -0.81 -7.11 -4.38
CA GLY A 53 -1.42 -8.37 -4.81
C GLY A 53 -2.07 -8.27 -6.17
N PRO A 54 -2.29 -9.40 -6.86
CA PRO A 54 -2.92 -9.43 -8.18
C PRO A 54 -4.45 -9.26 -8.14
N MET A 55 -5.05 -9.21 -6.94
CA MET A 55 -6.48 -9.03 -6.76
C MET A 55 -6.88 -7.56 -6.93
N GLY A 56 -8.13 -7.30 -7.28
CA GLY A 56 -8.73 -5.97 -7.21
C GLY A 56 -9.34 -5.68 -5.84
N ALA A 57 -9.28 -4.44 -5.39
CA ALA A 57 -9.92 -4.03 -4.13
C ALA A 57 -11.46 -4.21 -4.14
N ASN A 58 -12.05 -4.42 -5.30
CA ASN A 58 -13.49 -4.67 -5.48
C ASN A 58 -13.84 -6.16 -5.64
N ASP A 59 -12.88 -7.06 -5.50
CA ASP A 59 -13.09 -8.51 -5.71
C ASP A 59 -13.76 -9.22 -4.53
N GLY A 60 -14.20 -8.51 -3.48
CA GLY A 60 -14.89 -9.07 -2.31
C GLY A 60 -15.95 -10.12 -2.63
N PRO A 61 -16.79 -9.98 -3.66
CA PRO A 61 -17.78 -11.00 -4.03
C PRO A 61 -17.20 -12.37 -4.39
N THR A 62 -15.96 -12.43 -4.87
CA THR A 62 -15.25 -13.67 -5.26
C THR A 62 -14.07 -14.00 -4.38
N VAL A 63 -13.55 -13.02 -3.64
CA VAL A 63 -12.41 -13.10 -2.72
C VAL A 63 -12.85 -12.53 -1.36
N PRO A 64 -13.58 -13.31 -0.54
CA PRO A 64 -14.27 -12.79 0.66
C PRO A 64 -13.38 -12.06 1.66
N TRP A 65 -12.12 -12.48 1.83
CA TRP A 65 -11.18 -11.85 2.76
C TRP A 65 -10.84 -10.38 2.39
N ILE A 66 -11.09 -9.94 1.16
CA ILE A 66 -10.93 -8.53 0.75
C ILE A 66 -11.85 -7.60 1.56
N ASP A 67 -13.13 -7.96 1.68
CA ASP A 67 -14.09 -7.14 2.43
C ASP A 67 -13.83 -7.21 3.94
N ASP A 68 -13.39 -8.36 4.45
CA ASP A 68 -12.97 -8.53 5.84
C ASP A 68 -11.77 -7.64 6.17
N GLU A 69 -10.80 -7.57 5.26
CA GLU A 69 -9.62 -6.71 5.42
C GLU A 69 -9.97 -5.23 5.38
N VAL A 70 -10.85 -4.80 4.47
CA VAL A 70 -11.35 -3.41 4.45
C VAL A 70 -12.03 -3.05 5.77
N ALA A 71 -12.82 -3.97 6.36
CA ALA A 71 -13.44 -3.76 7.67
C ALA A 71 -12.40 -3.70 8.79
N PHE A 72 -11.38 -4.57 8.75
CA PHE A 72 -10.26 -4.55 9.68
C PHE A 72 -9.48 -3.22 9.63
N LEU A 73 -9.19 -2.73 8.42
CA LEU A 73 -8.51 -1.45 8.23
C LEU A 73 -9.31 -0.28 8.78
N ARG A 74 -10.65 -0.27 8.62
CA ARG A 74 -11.51 0.74 9.25
C ARG A 74 -11.37 0.73 10.76
N THR A 75 -11.40 -0.45 11.37
CA THR A 75 -11.20 -0.61 12.81
C THR A 75 -9.85 -0.08 13.28
N ALA A 76 -8.78 -0.38 12.51
CA ALA A 76 -7.43 0.11 12.81
C ALA A 76 -7.34 1.65 12.70
N ILE A 77 -7.92 2.23 11.66
CA ILE A 77 -7.97 3.69 11.45
C ILE A 77 -8.72 4.38 12.60
N ASP A 78 -9.88 3.86 12.99
CA ASP A 78 -10.69 4.39 14.08
C ASP A 78 -9.97 4.28 15.43
N ALA A 79 -9.16 3.25 15.63
CA ALA A 79 -8.28 3.08 16.77
C ALA A 79 -7.01 3.96 16.74
N GLY A 80 -6.79 4.69 15.65
CA GLY A 80 -5.63 5.58 15.48
C GLY A 80 -4.32 4.84 15.18
N VAL A 81 -4.38 3.57 14.76
CA VAL A 81 -3.22 2.78 14.34
C VAL A 81 -2.73 3.28 12.98
N PRO A 82 -1.46 3.62 12.82
CA PRO A 82 -0.88 3.98 11.53
C PRO A 82 -0.99 2.85 10.50
N VAL A 83 -1.36 3.18 9.26
CA VAL A 83 -1.45 2.22 8.16
C VAL A 83 -0.61 2.72 6.97
N TRP A 84 0.21 1.84 6.42
CA TRP A 84 0.93 2.04 5.17
C TRP A 84 0.44 1.02 4.15
N GLY A 85 -0.27 1.49 3.13
CA GLY A 85 -0.76 0.63 2.05
C GLY A 85 0.06 0.82 0.78
N ALA A 86 0.59 -0.27 0.20
CA ALA A 86 1.34 -0.28 -1.05
C ALA A 86 0.54 -0.99 -2.16
N CYS A 87 0.43 -0.38 -3.33
CA CYS A 87 -0.28 -0.89 -4.50
C CYS A 87 -1.72 -1.30 -4.17
N LEU A 88 -2.09 -2.59 -4.20
CA LEU A 88 -3.41 -3.07 -3.74
C LEU A 88 -3.73 -2.55 -2.33
N GLY A 89 -2.73 -2.54 -1.43
CA GLY A 89 -2.89 -2.02 -0.08
C GLY A 89 -3.30 -0.55 -0.03
N SER A 90 -2.83 0.29 -0.95
CA SER A 90 -3.25 1.68 -1.05
C SER A 90 -4.72 1.82 -1.49
N GLN A 91 -5.17 0.92 -2.36
CA GLN A 91 -6.54 0.87 -2.86
C GLN A 91 -7.52 0.35 -1.79
N LEU A 92 -7.11 -0.68 -1.02
CA LEU A 92 -7.88 -1.17 0.14
C LEU A 92 -7.99 -0.08 1.22
N LEU A 93 -6.90 0.63 1.49
CA LEU A 93 -6.90 1.77 2.40
C LEU A 93 -7.81 2.90 1.92
N ALA A 94 -7.73 3.27 0.63
CA ALA A 94 -8.62 4.27 0.06
C ALA A 94 -10.09 3.88 0.22
N LYS A 95 -10.43 2.61 -0.06
CA LYS A 95 -11.79 2.06 0.13
C LYS A 95 -12.22 2.07 1.59
N ALA A 96 -11.33 1.69 2.53
CA ALA A 96 -11.59 1.75 3.96
C ALA A 96 -11.88 3.16 4.45
N LEU A 97 -11.25 4.18 3.86
CA LEU A 97 -11.44 5.60 4.15
C LEU A 97 -12.61 6.25 3.38
N GLY A 98 -13.36 5.48 2.57
CA GLY A 98 -14.55 5.96 1.86
C GLY A 98 -14.29 6.46 0.43
N GLY A 99 -13.09 6.28 -0.12
CA GLY A 99 -12.77 6.49 -1.53
C GLY A 99 -13.27 5.35 -2.41
N ARG A 100 -13.37 5.60 -3.71
CA ARG A 100 -13.72 4.59 -4.72
C ARG A 100 -12.46 4.07 -5.39
N VAL A 101 -12.51 2.81 -5.86
CA VAL A 101 -11.47 2.16 -6.65
C VAL A 101 -12.07 1.69 -7.96
N TRP A 102 -11.34 1.86 -9.06
CA TRP A 102 -11.75 1.41 -10.41
C TRP A 102 -10.53 1.10 -11.26
N THR A 103 -10.74 0.33 -12.33
CA THR A 103 -9.71 0.06 -13.32
C THR A 103 -9.47 1.29 -14.18
N GLY A 104 -8.21 1.72 -14.26
CA GLY A 104 -7.80 2.86 -15.08
C GLY A 104 -7.94 2.58 -16.58
N PRO A 105 -7.79 3.62 -17.43
CA PRO A 105 -7.94 3.46 -18.89
C PRO A 105 -6.81 2.62 -19.49
N GLU A 106 -5.62 2.68 -18.92
CA GLU A 106 -4.43 1.92 -19.32
C GLU A 106 -3.61 1.55 -18.08
N PRO A 107 -2.84 0.44 -18.11
CA PRO A 107 -1.96 0.10 -17.00
C PRO A 107 -0.76 1.05 -16.91
N GLU A 108 -0.23 1.23 -15.70
CA GLU A 108 1.05 1.87 -15.47
C GLU A 108 2.05 0.80 -15.05
N LEU A 109 3.03 0.50 -15.92
CA LEU A 109 3.98 -0.61 -15.76
C LEU A 109 5.40 -0.14 -15.98
N GLY A 110 6.33 -0.66 -15.16
CA GLY A 110 7.75 -0.39 -15.26
C GLY A 110 8.19 0.80 -14.40
N VAL A 111 9.37 1.35 -14.73
CA VAL A 111 9.91 2.50 -13.99
C VAL A 111 9.31 3.77 -14.57
N CYS A 112 8.53 4.46 -13.74
CA CYS A 112 7.83 5.70 -14.09
C CYS A 112 8.21 6.80 -13.11
N THR A 113 8.01 8.05 -13.51
CA THR A 113 8.28 9.22 -12.66
C THR A 113 7.00 9.65 -11.97
N VAL A 114 7.08 9.86 -10.65
CA VAL A 114 6.05 10.55 -9.86
C VAL A 114 6.58 11.89 -9.40
N GLU A 115 5.69 12.89 -9.38
CA GLU A 115 6.00 14.26 -8.94
C GLU A 115 5.40 14.50 -7.56
N LEU A 116 6.24 14.88 -6.58
CA LEU A 116 5.78 15.29 -5.27
C LEU A 116 5.07 16.64 -5.36
N THR A 117 3.89 16.74 -4.77
CA THR A 117 3.17 18.01 -4.60
C THR A 117 3.87 18.88 -3.54
N ASP A 118 3.42 20.14 -3.39
CA ASP A 118 3.89 20.99 -2.28
C ASP A 118 3.62 20.34 -0.92
N ALA A 119 2.45 19.70 -0.77
CA ALA A 119 2.09 18.97 0.43
C ALA A 119 3.00 17.73 0.63
N GLY A 120 3.37 17.04 -0.45
CA GLY A 120 4.31 15.91 -0.39
C GLY A 120 5.69 16.33 0.07
N ARG A 121 6.21 17.46 -0.44
CA ARG A 121 7.50 18.01 -0.01
C ARG A 121 7.51 18.51 1.44
N ALA A 122 6.37 18.93 1.96
CA ALA A 122 6.20 19.38 3.34
C ALA A 122 5.77 18.25 4.31
N ASP A 123 5.51 17.06 3.80
CA ASP A 123 5.04 15.92 4.60
C ASP A 123 6.16 15.42 5.53
N PRO A 124 5.85 15.04 6.79
CA PRO A 124 6.86 14.59 7.76
C PRO A 124 7.69 13.38 7.33
N VAL A 125 7.12 12.50 6.49
CA VAL A 125 7.80 11.30 5.98
C VAL A 125 8.49 11.62 4.64
N TRP A 126 7.76 12.23 3.71
CA TRP A 126 8.24 12.45 2.34
C TRP A 126 9.18 13.63 2.17
N SER A 127 9.25 14.54 3.14
CA SER A 127 10.25 15.62 3.16
C SER A 127 11.70 15.13 3.23
N ALA A 128 11.91 13.85 3.58
CA ALA A 128 13.23 13.21 3.50
C ALA A 128 13.70 12.95 2.06
N VAL A 129 12.79 13.03 1.09
CA VAL A 129 13.11 12.92 -0.35
C VAL A 129 13.52 14.30 -0.86
N GLU A 130 14.80 14.44 -1.19
CA GLU A 130 15.38 15.76 -1.57
C GLU A 130 14.96 16.25 -2.96
N THR A 131 14.37 15.38 -3.80
CA THR A 131 13.96 15.70 -5.17
C THR A 131 12.44 15.84 -5.27
N THR A 132 11.98 16.64 -6.23
CA THR A 132 10.54 16.76 -6.52
C THR A 132 10.04 15.63 -7.42
N SER A 133 10.92 15.06 -8.26
CA SER A 133 10.62 13.97 -9.18
C SER A 133 11.31 12.70 -8.68
N VAL A 134 10.57 11.62 -8.53
CA VAL A 134 11.07 10.33 -8.05
C VAL A 134 10.76 9.25 -9.07
N ASN A 135 11.77 8.47 -9.47
CA ASN A 135 11.56 7.28 -10.27
C ASN A 135 11.16 6.11 -9.37
N VAL A 136 10.03 5.50 -9.67
CA VAL A 136 9.43 4.42 -8.88
C VAL A 136 9.01 3.26 -9.78
N LEU A 137 8.92 2.07 -9.21
CA LEU A 137 8.34 0.93 -9.92
C LEU A 137 6.82 1.02 -9.85
N GLN A 138 6.20 0.97 -11.03
CA GLN A 138 4.75 0.89 -11.20
C GLN A 138 4.37 -0.49 -11.72
N TRP A 139 3.31 -1.07 -11.16
CA TRP A 139 2.74 -2.33 -11.61
C TRP A 139 1.27 -2.39 -11.20
N HIS A 140 0.43 -1.57 -11.84
CA HIS A 140 -0.98 -1.53 -11.50
C HIS A 140 -1.88 -1.20 -12.69
N TYR A 141 -3.11 -1.63 -12.59
CA TYR A 141 -4.23 -1.39 -13.52
C TYR A 141 -5.30 -0.51 -12.88
N ASP A 142 -5.54 -0.71 -11.58
CA ASP A 142 -6.53 0.00 -10.82
C ASP A 142 -5.96 1.30 -10.23
N THR A 143 -6.86 2.23 -10.00
CA THR A 143 -6.61 3.51 -9.35
C THR A 143 -7.72 3.80 -8.36
N PHE A 144 -7.55 4.86 -7.59
CA PHE A 144 -8.49 5.25 -6.55
C PHE A 144 -8.81 6.75 -6.58
N GLU A 145 -9.98 7.10 -6.09
CA GLU A 145 -10.34 8.44 -5.71
C GLU A 145 -9.68 8.79 -4.37
N LEU A 146 -9.21 10.03 -4.23
CA LEU A 146 -8.72 10.50 -2.93
C LEU A 146 -9.82 10.37 -1.89
N PRO A 147 -9.56 9.66 -0.77
CA PRO A 147 -10.53 9.56 0.30
C PRO A 147 -10.88 10.93 0.91
N PRO A 148 -12.04 11.08 1.54
CA PRO A 148 -12.38 12.30 2.26
C PRO A 148 -11.30 12.71 3.25
N GLY A 149 -10.89 13.99 3.22
CA GLY A 149 -9.85 14.55 4.08
C GLY A 149 -8.41 14.20 3.70
N ALA A 150 -8.20 13.49 2.60
CA ALA A 150 -6.87 13.13 2.14
C ALA A 150 -6.11 14.34 1.57
N GLN A 151 -4.81 14.38 1.87
CA GLN A 151 -3.85 15.22 1.17
C GLN A 151 -3.20 14.42 0.04
N LEU A 152 -3.22 14.95 -1.18
CA LEU A 152 -2.46 14.40 -2.30
C LEU A 152 -0.99 14.78 -2.15
N LEU A 153 -0.11 13.79 -2.11
CA LEU A 153 1.32 13.99 -1.90
C LEU A 153 2.16 13.75 -3.15
N ALA A 154 1.68 12.93 -4.10
CA ALA A 154 2.33 12.72 -5.39
C ALA A 154 1.34 12.35 -6.50
N SER A 155 1.74 12.67 -7.74
CA SER A 155 0.99 12.38 -8.97
C SER A 155 1.94 11.83 -10.03
N SER A 156 1.42 11.07 -11.02
CA SER A 156 2.12 10.78 -12.27
C SER A 156 1.38 11.39 -13.45
N ALA A 157 2.02 11.36 -14.61
CA ALA A 157 1.40 11.85 -15.85
C ALA A 157 0.17 11.02 -16.25
N ALA A 158 0.19 9.72 -15.97
CA ALA A 158 -0.90 8.80 -16.31
C ALA A 158 -2.01 8.80 -15.25
N PHE A 159 -1.63 8.91 -13.96
CA PHE A 159 -2.58 8.82 -12.85
C PHE A 159 -2.34 9.96 -11.85
N PRO A 160 -3.38 10.78 -11.58
CA PRO A 160 -3.24 11.94 -10.70
C PRO A 160 -3.06 11.55 -9.22
N ASN A 161 -3.53 10.37 -8.81
CA ASN A 161 -3.53 9.94 -7.41
C ASN A 161 -2.53 8.81 -7.21
N GLN A 162 -1.29 9.16 -6.83
CA GLN A 162 -0.19 8.21 -6.64
C GLN A 162 0.18 8.00 -5.18
N LEU A 163 0.00 9.03 -4.37
CA LEU A 163 0.36 9.02 -2.97
C LEU A 163 -0.55 9.95 -2.21
N PHE A 164 -1.15 9.47 -1.14
CA PHE A 164 -2.00 10.29 -0.28
C PHE A 164 -1.74 10.03 1.20
N ARG A 165 -2.16 10.97 2.04
CA ARG A 165 -2.17 10.84 3.49
C ARG A 165 -3.51 11.23 4.08
N VAL A 166 -4.00 10.44 5.05
CA VAL A 166 -5.09 10.79 5.97
C VAL A 166 -4.61 10.53 7.40
N GLY A 167 -4.43 11.57 8.19
CA GLY A 167 -3.90 11.44 9.54
C GLY A 167 -2.53 10.75 9.57
N LYS A 168 -2.47 9.54 10.14
CA LYS A 168 -1.25 8.69 10.20
C LYS A 168 -1.22 7.61 9.12
N CYS A 169 -2.19 7.60 8.20
CA CYS A 169 -2.30 6.59 7.16
C CYS A 169 -1.78 7.12 5.84
N TYR A 170 -0.99 6.30 5.14
CA TYR A 170 -0.42 6.60 3.83
C TYR A 170 -0.83 5.54 2.82
N GLY A 171 -1.37 5.98 1.68
CA GLY A 171 -1.62 5.12 0.52
C GLY A 171 -0.62 5.42 -0.59
N VAL A 172 0.16 4.42 -0.98
CA VAL A 172 1.25 4.49 -1.97
C VAL A 172 0.92 3.56 -3.12
N GLN A 173 0.59 4.10 -4.29
CA GLN A 173 0.21 3.27 -5.44
C GLN A 173 1.39 2.49 -6.02
N PHE A 174 2.57 3.08 -6.01
CA PHE A 174 3.79 2.51 -6.54
C PHE A 174 4.52 1.63 -5.51
N HIS A 175 5.57 0.93 -5.98
CA HIS A 175 6.37 0.02 -5.19
C HIS A 175 7.71 0.64 -4.81
N LEU A 176 7.99 0.71 -3.50
CA LEU A 176 9.28 1.11 -2.92
C LEU A 176 9.96 -0.06 -2.20
N GLU A 177 9.21 -1.13 -1.95
CA GLU A 177 9.69 -2.34 -1.26
C GLU A 177 10.49 -3.27 -2.16
N VAL A 178 10.40 -3.07 -3.49
CA VAL A 178 10.97 -3.99 -4.49
C VAL A 178 12.45 -3.69 -4.70
N ASP A 179 13.29 -4.68 -4.46
CA ASP A 179 14.69 -4.72 -4.85
C ASP A 179 14.92 -5.66 -6.04
N THR A 180 16.18 -5.87 -6.42
CA THR A 180 16.54 -6.72 -7.56
C THR A 180 16.16 -8.19 -7.35
N ASP A 181 16.18 -8.68 -6.12
CA ASP A 181 15.85 -10.08 -5.81
C ASP A 181 14.34 -10.28 -5.88
N LEU A 182 13.56 -9.35 -5.30
CA LEU A 182 12.12 -9.42 -5.31
C LEU A 182 11.54 -9.25 -6.72
N ILE A 183 12.08 -8.35 -7.54
CA ILE A 183 11.63 -8.21 -8.95
C ILE A 183 11.97 -9.46 -9.77
N ALA A 184 13.11 -10.10 -9.51
CA ALA A 184 13.48 -11.36 -10.17
C ALA A 184 12.52 -12.49 -9.79
N GLU A 185 12.09 -12.56 -8.52
CA GLU A 185 11.07 -13.49 -8.06
C GLU A 185 9.74 -13.26 -8.78
N TRP A 186 9.27 -12.01 -8.86
CA TRP A 186 8.03 -11.67 -9.59
C TRP A 186 8.09 -12.06 -11.06
N LEU A 187 9.18 -11.74 -11.75
CA LEU A 187 9.37 -12.08 -13.17
C LEU A 187 9.51 -13.58 -13.41
N ALA A 188 9.80 -14.40 -12.40
CA ALA A 188 9.79 -15.85 -12.51
C ALA A 188 8.37 -16.44 -12.52
N ILE A 189 7.36 -15.69 -12.05
CA ILE A 189 5.96 -16.11 -12.00
C ILE A 189 5.31 -15.82 -13.36
N PRO A 190 4.75 -16.85 -14.06
CA PRO A 190 4.19 -16.66 -15.41
C PRO A 190 3.09 -15.61 -15.48
N GLU A 191 2.28 -15.49 -14.44
CA GLU A 191 1.14 -14.55 -14.34
C GLU A 191 1.57 -13.09 -14.22
N TYR A 192 2.85 -12.83 -13.88
CA TYR A 192 3.44 -11.49 -13.78
C TYR A 192 4.26 -11.07 -15.01
N ARG A 193 4.24 -11.86 -16.11
CA ARG A 193 4.98 -11.59 -17.36
C ARG A 193 4.13 -10.92 -18.42
#